data_9081b9cb5073f2f36e3667f8fc447b83
#
_entry.id   9081b9cb5073f2f36e3667f8fc447b83
#
_cell.length_a   1.000
_cell.length_b   1.000
_cell.length_c   1.000
_cell.angle_alpha   90.00
_cell.angle_beta   90.00
_cell.angle_gamma   90.00
#
_symmetry.space_group_name_H-M   'P 1'
#
loop_
_entity.id
_entity.type
_entity.pdbx_description
1 polymer ?
#
loop_
_entity_poly.entity_id
_entity_poly.type
_entity_poly.pdbx_seq_one_letter_code
_entity_poly.pdbx_strand_id
1 'polypeptide(L)'
;MPVSINGNGHISGLAVGGLGANVVNSTSLHNDAVTSAHMPSNTIIQVVQTFKNNTDSTSSGRFADISGFTVSITPSATSSKILYSGHLYLGFSGAEGNFRLTRTVGGTATEIGNSSVVDDDADGAFAIGGGSQYTPATFSFLDSPNTTSAITYGLKWHMHSGTMYLNRTWDNGWFHGASSITAMEIKV
;
A
#
# COMPACT_ATOMS: atom_id res chain seq x y z
N MET A 1 -2.63 15.31 -46.39
CA MET A 1 -2.65 13.97 -47.04
C MET A 1 -4.09 13.50 -47.01
N PRO A 2 -4.57 12.80 -48.05
CA PRO A 2 -5.92 12.23 -48.01
C PRO A 2 -5.98 11.10 -47.00
N VAL A 3 -7.12 10.96 -46.28
CA VAL A 3 -7.42 9.80 -45.46
C VAL A 3 -7.69 8.63 -46.38
N SER A 4 -7.02 7.51 -46.14
CA SER A 4 -7.18 6.28 -46.91
C SER A 4 -7.75 5.15 -46.01
N ILE A 5 -8.77 4.45 -46.52
CA ILE A 5 -9.33 3.26 -45.90
C ILE A 5 -8.97 2.09 -46.82
N ASN A 6 -8.18 1.12 -46.30
CA ASN A 6 -7.88 -0.09 -47.06
C ASN A 6 -8.99 -1.15 -46.88
N GLY A 7 -8.95 -2.20 -47.73
CA GLY A 7 -9.96 -3.29 -47.72
C GLY A 7 -10.05 -4.06 -46.39
N ASN A 8 -9.12 -3.89 -45.45
CA ASN A 8 -9.11 -4.50 -44.12
C ASN A 8 -9.66 -3.55 -43.04
N GLY A 9 -10.26 -2.43 -43.42
CA GLY A 9 -10.80 -1.43 -42.49
C GLY A 9 -9.75 -0.56 -41.79
N HIS A 10 -8.48 -0.68 -42.14
CA HIS A 10 -7.43 0.17 -41.57
C HIS A 10 -7.47 1.57 -42.13
N ILE A 11 -7.53 2.59 -41.27
CA ILE A 11 -7.49 4.01 -41.62
C ILE A 11 -6.08 4.52 -41.40
N SER A 12 -5.49 5.07 -42.45
CA SER A 12 -4.18 5.73 -42.40
C SER A 12 -4.28 7.21 -42.80
N GLY A 13 -3.32 8.02 -42.34
CA GLY A 13 -3.27 9.44 -42.66
C GLY A 13 -4.11 10.36 -41.77
N LEU A 14 -4.69 9.82 -40.67
CA LEU A 14 -5.27 10.64 -39.63
C LEU A 14 -4.17 11.33 -38.81
N ALA A 15 -4.20 12.67 -38.79
CA ALA A 15 -3.37 13.44 -37.86
C ALA A 15 -3.91 13.34 -36.43
N VAL A 16 -3.10 13.66 -35.42
CA VAL A 16 -3.55 13.84 -34.05
C VAL A 16 -4.70 14.86 -34.03
N GLY A 17 -5.84 14.46 -33.45
CA GLY A 17 -7.07 15.27 -33.48
C GLY A 17 -7.88 15.17 -34.79
N GLY A 18 -7.50 14.29 -35.73
CA GLY A 18 -8.21 14.10 -37.00
C GLY A 18 -9.57 13.42 -36.90
N LEU A 19 -9.95 12.91 -35.72
CA LEU A 19 -11.31 12.45 -35.42
C LEU A 19 -12.10 13.60 -34.79
N GLY A 20 -13.32 13.82 -35.27
CA GLY A 20 -14.21 14.82 -34.67
C GLY A 20 -14.55 14.51 -33.20
N ALA A 21 -15.10 15.47 -32.49
CA ALA A 21 -15.58 15.26 -31.11
C ALA A 21 -16.60 14.13 -31.04
N ASN A 22 -16.51 13.27 -30.03
CA ASN A 22 -17.41 12.14 -29.76
C ASN A 22 -17.41 11.02 -30.83
N VAL A 23 -16.43 10.98 -31.73
CA VAL A 23 -16.30 9.89 -32.73
C VAL A 23 -15.84 8.59 -32.05
N VAL A 24 -15.02 8.68 -31.01
CA VAL A 24 -14.62 7.53 -30.19
C VAL A 24 -15.47 7.54 -28.92
N ASN A 25 -16.31 6.57 -28.77
CA ASN A 25 -17.19 6.37 -27.61
C ASN A 25 -16.99 4.96 -27.00
N SER A 26 -17.74 4.64 -25.96
CA SER A 26 -17.60 3.35 -25.26
C SER A 26 -17.86 2.14 -26.16
N THR A 27 -18.65 2.28 -27.22
CA THR A 27 -18.90 1.19 -28.19
C THR A 27 -17.85 1.10 -29.29
N SER A 28 -17.05 2.17 -29.46
CA SER A 28 -15.94 2.20 -30.43
C SER A 28 -14.64 1.62 -29.90
N LEU A 29 -14.54 1.50 -28.56
CA LEU A 29 -13.40 0.89 -27.89
C LEU A 29 -13.77 -0.54 -27.50
N HIS A 30 -12.97 -1.50 -27.97
CA HIS A 30 -13.06 -2.87 -27.49
C HIS A 30 -12.71 -2.90 -25.98
N ASN A 31 -13.27 -3.89 -25.24
CA ASN A 31 -12.85 -4.11 -23.85
C ASN A 31 -11.32 -4.28 -23.82
N ASP A 32 -10.70 -3.67 -22.84
CA ASP A 32 -9.23 -3.66 -22.63
C ASP A 32 -8.41 -2.95 -23.73
N ALA A 33 -9.05 -2.18 -24.63
CA ALA A 33 -8.34 -1.39 -25.65
C ALA A 33 -7.40 -0.33 -25.03
N VAL A 34 -7.72 0.16 -23.83
CA VAL A 34 -6.86 1.06 -23.05
C VAL A 34 -6.28 0.29 -21.88
N THR A 35 -5.02 -0.10 -21.98
CA THR A 35 -4.28 -0.84 -20.94
C THR A 35 -3.38 0.10 -20.16
N SER A 36 -2.73 -0.41 -19.11
CA SER A 36 -1.71 0.34 -18.35
C SER A 36 -0.58 0.86 -19.24
N ALA A 37 -0.29 0.22 -20.39
CA ALA A 37 0.71 0.68 -21.36
C ALA A 37 0.37 2.06 -21.95
N HIS A 38 -0.91 2.39 -22.08
CA HIS A 38 -1.40 3.66 -22.62
C HIS A 38 -1.50 4.78 -21.57
N MET A 39 -1.30 4.44 -20.30
CA MET A 39 -1.34 5.43 -19.21
C MET A 39 0.00 6.17 -19.11
N PRO A 40 -0.02 7.48 -18.80
CA PRO A 40 1.22 8.23 -18.55
C PRO A 40 2.01 7.64 -17.36
N SER A 41 3.31 7.93 -17.32
CA SER A 41 4.11 7.68 -16.09
C SER A 41 3.53 8.45 -14.91
N ASN A 42 3.74 7.93 -13.72
CA ASN A 42 3.18 8.41 -12.44
C ASN A 42 1.66 8.26 -12.29
N THR A 43 1.02 7.45 -13.15
CA THR A 43 -0.38 7.06 -12.97
C THR A 43 -0.48 5.90 -11.98
N ILE A 44 -1.47 5.97 -11.07
CA ILE A 44 -1.85 4.82 -10.23
C ILE A 44 -2.63 3.86 -11.11
N ILE A 45 -2.13 2.63 -11.26
CA ILE A 45 -2.70 1.61 -12.15
C ILE A 45 -3.32 0.43 -11.41
N GLN A 46 -3.00 0.26 -10.14
CA GLN A 46 -3.58 -0.75 -9.27
C GLN A 46 -3.68 -0.25 -7.84
N VAL A 47 -4.77 -0.57 -7.14
CA VAL A 47 -4.97 -0.28 -5.72
C VAL A 47 -5.51 -1.51 -5.02
N VAL A 48 -4.86 -1.92 -3.94
CA VAL A 48 -5.31 -3.01 -3.06
C VAL A 48 -5.30 -2.52 -1.63
N GLN A 49 -6.34 -2.87 -0.87
CA GLN A 49 -6.47 -2.47 0.53
C GLN A 49 -6.87 -3.66 1.40
N THR A 50 -6.31 -3.70 2.60
CA THR A 50 -6.77 -4.57 3.69
C THR A 50 -7.33 -3.70 4.79
N PHE A 51 -8.54 -4.02 5.21
CA PHE A 51 -9.25 -3.38 6.31
C PHE A 51 -9.34 -4.37 7.48
N LYS A 52 -8.93 -3.93 8.68
CA LYS A 52 -8.96 -4.73 9.90
C LYS A 52 -9.83 -4.03 10.94
N ASN A 53 -10.92 -4.67 11.32
CA ASN A 53 -11.88 -4.18 12.30
C ASN A 53 -11.92 -5.01 13.60
N ASN A 54 -11.26 -6.17 13.62
CA ASN A 54 -11.08 -6.93 14.85
C ASN A 54 -9.92 -6.36 15.67
N THR A 55 -9.97 -6.59 16.97
CA THR A 55 -8.94 -6.14 17.90
C THR A 55 -7.75 -7.10 17.92
N ASP A 56 -6.60 -6.58 18.29
CA ASP A 56 -5.37 -7.32 18.53
C ASP A 56 -4.57 -6.64 19.65
N SER A 57 -3.54 -7.29 20.18
CA SER A 57 -2.68 -6.68 21.20
C SER A 57 -1.31 -7.31 21.25
N THR A 58 -0.32 -6.52 21.67
CA THR A 58 1.02 -7.01 21.96
C THR A 58 1.58 -6.39 23.23
N SER A 59 2.29 -7.20 24.01
CA SER A 59 3.18 -6.76 25.09
C SER A 59 4.62 -7.20 24.85
N SER A 60 4.92 -7.58 23.60
CA SER A 60 6.22 -8.14 23.23
C SER A 60 7.28 -7.05 23.17
N GLY A 61 8.36 -7.23 23.91
CA GLY A 61 9.61 -6.48 23.77
C GLY A 61 10.43 -6.91 22.55
N ARG A 62 9.86 -7.62 21.59
CA ARG A 62 10.45 -7.97 20.30
C ARG A 62 9.45 -7.70 19.19
N PHE A 63 9.94 -7.31 18.02
CA PHE A 63 9.09 -7.11 16.87
C PHE A 63 8.39 -8.40 16.45
N ALA A 64 7.07 -8.34 16.38
CA ALA A 64 6.18 -9.43 15.96
C ALA A 64 5.23 -8.93 14.87
N ASP A 65 4.81 -9.80 13.96
CA ASP A 65 3.84 -9.46 12.93
C ASP A 65 2.47 -9.15 13.54
N ILE A 66 1.78 -8.16 12.99
CA ILE A 66 0.36 -7.93 13.30
C ILE A 66 -0.46 -8.97 12.54
N SER A 67 -1.11 -9.87 13.26
CA SER A 67 -1.83 -11.00 12.67
C SER A 67 -2.95 -10.56 11.72
N GLY A 68 -2.95 -11.12 10.51
CA GLY A 68 -3.99 -10.84 9.50
C GLY A 68 -4.01 -9.40 9.00
N PHE A 69 -2.91 -8.63 9.17
CA PHE A 69 -2.84 -7.25 8.73
C PHE A 69 -1.74 -7.08 7.67
N THR A 70 -1.96 -7.72 6.54
CA THR A 70 -1.09 -7.69 5.37
C THR A 70 -1.88 -7.32 4.11
N VAL A 71 -1.23 -6.73 3.13
CA VAL A 71 -1.80 -6.43 1.81
C VAL A 71 -0.89 -6.98 0.71
N SER A 72 -1.47 -7.67 -0.26
CA SER A 72 -0.71 -8.28 -1.36
C SER A 72 -1.01 -7.60 -2.68
N ILE A 73 0.03 -7.32 -3.46
CA ILE A 73 -0.04 -6.70 -4.78
C ILE A 73 0.97 -7.36 -5.71
N THR A 74 0.64 -7.46 -6.99
CA THR A 74 1.56 -7.99 -8.01
C THR A 74 1.85 -6.87 -9.01
N PRO A 75 3.07 -6.30 -9.00
CA PRO A 75 3.42 -5.22 -9.91
C PRO A 75 3.38 -5.67 -11.38
N SER A 76 2.92 -4.80 -12.25
CA SER A 76 2.81 -5.07 -13.69
C SER A 76 4.16 -4.94 -14.41
N ALA A 77 5.12 -4.20 -13.83
CA ALA A 77 6.47 -4.02 -14.36
C ALA A 77 7.51 -3.98 -13.24
N THR A 78 8.75 -4.38 -13.54
CA THR A 78 9.87 -4.28 -12.59
C THR A 78 10.24 -2.84 -12.23
N SER A 79 9.92 -1.88 -13.09
CA SER A 79 10.13 -0.45 -12.85
C SER A 79 9.04 0.18 -11.97
N SER A 80 7.90 -0.47 -11.80
CA SER A 80 6.79 0.05 -10.99
C SER A 80 7.23 0.36 -9.56
N LYS A 81 6.68 1.43 -9.00
CA LYS A 81 6.81 1.75 -7.57
C LYS A 81 5.52 1.41 -6.84
N ILE A 82 5.64 1.05 -5.57
CA ILE A 82 4.49 0.76 -4.73
C ILE A 82 4.41 1.78 -3.60
N LEU A 83 3.36 2.59 -3.58
CA LEU A 83 3.04 3.42 -2.43
C LEU A 83 2.33 2.56 -1.38
N TYR A 84 3.04 2.23 -0.30
CA TYR A 84 2.51 1.50 0.85
C TYR A 84 2.18 2.50 1.95
N SER A 85 0.93 2.56 2.34
CA SER A 85 0.43 3.49 3.34
C SER A 85 -0.59 2.83 4.27
N GLY A 86 -0.77 3.40 5.45
CA GLY A 86 -1.74 2.86 6.39
C GLY A 86 -2.17 3.85 7.45
N HIS A 87 -3.29 3.49 8.07
CA HIS A 87 -3.84 4.14 9.24
C HIS A 87 -4.12 3.07 10.30
N LEU A 88 -3.64 3.30 11.51
CA LEU A 88 -3.85 2.43 12.66
C LEU A 88 -4.57 3.20 13.77
N TYR A 89 -5.54 2.54 14.38
CA TYR A 89 -6.18 3.00 15.61
C TYR A 89 -5.58 2.20 16.78
N LEU A 90 -4.87 2.89 17.67
CA LEU A 90 -4.07 2.27 18.72
C LEU A 90 -4.48 2.75 20.11
N GLY A 91 -4.40 1.85 21.09
CA GLY A 91 -4.48 2.16 22.50
C GLY A 91 -3.24 1.67 23.24
N PHE A 92 -2.87 2.32 24.34
CA PHE A 92 -1.67 2.01 25.11
C PHE A 92 -1.95 1.97 26.60
N SER A 93 -1.45 0.96 27.31
CA SER A 93 -1.42 0.88 28.77
C SER A 93 -0.02 1.07 29.35
N GLY A 94 0.90 1.61 28.59
CA GLY A 94 2.30 1.73 29.02
C GLY A 94 3.08 2.75 28.19
N ALA A 95 4.37 2.49 28.03
CA ALA A 95 5.30 3.37 27.34
C ALA A 95 5.08 3.37 25.81
N GLU A 96 6.12 3.77 25.09
CA GLU A 96 6.14 3.86 23.64
C GLU A 96 6.15 2.50 22.94
N GLY A 97 5.61 2.47 21.73
CA GLY A 97 5.68 1.36 20.81
C GLY A 97 6.29 1.76 19.48
N ASN A 98 6.91 0.81 18.81
CA ASN A 98 7.57 0.98 17.53
C ASN A 98 6.97 0.06 16.47
N PHE A 99 7.05 0.50 15.22
CA PHE A 99 6.58 -0.25 14.06
C PHE A 99 7.66 -0.41 13.02
N ARG A 100 7.75 -1.59 12.41
CA ARG A 100 8.57 -1.86 11.22
C ARG A 100 7.67 -2.19 10.04
N LEU A 101 7.98 -1.62 8.89
CA LEU A 101 7.34 -1.99 7.64
C LEU A 101 8.05 -3.20 7.05
N THR A 102 7.29 -4.16 6.53
CA THR A 102 7.84 -5.37 5.93
C THR A 102 7.35 -5.56 4.50
N ARG A 103 8.24 -6.10 3.67
CA ARG A 103 7.95 -6.57 2.32
C ARG A 103 8.39 -8.02 2.19
N THR A 104 7.49 -8.91 1.79
CA THR A 104 7.76 -10.33 1.54
C THR A 104 7.61 -10.64 0.05
N VAL A 105 8.66 -11.21 -0.54
CA VAL A 105 8.68 -11.68 -1.93
C VAL A 105 9.19 -13.12 -1.93
N GLY A 106 8.46 -14.05 -2.55
CA GLY A 106 8.86 -15.46 -2.62
C GLY A 106 9.09 -16.11 -1.26
N GLY A 107 8.37 -15.67 -0.22
CA GLY A 107 8.51 -16.17 1.15
C GLY A 107 9.64 -15.51 1.96
N THR A 108 10.45 -14.65 1.35
CA THR A 108 11.52 -13.92 2.06
C THR A 108 11.02 -12.55 2.49
N ALA A 109 11.01 -12.32 3.79
CA ALA A 109 10.65 -11.03 4.39
C ALA A 109 11.86 -10.10 4.49
N THR A 110 11.68 -8.85 4.10
CA THR A 110 12.65 -7.76 4.23
C THR A 110 12.00 -6.60 4.95
N GLU A 111 12.67 -6.01 5.91
CA GLU A 111 12.23 -4.77 6.54
C GLU A 111 12.59 -3.58 5.64
N ILE A 112 11.66 -2.65 5.48
CA ILE A 112 11.78 -1.50 4.57
C ILE A 112 11.44 -0.20 5.30
N GLY A 113 12.05 0.90 4.87
CA GLY A 113 11.74 2.24 5.41
C GLY A 113 12.11 2.45 6.87
N ASN A 114 12.94 1.60 7.45
CA ASN A 114 13.38 1.74 8.85
C ASN A 114 14.44 2.83 9.00
N SER A 115 14.60 3.32 10.24
CA SER A 115 15.72 4.16 10.63
C SER A 115 17.04 3.46 10.32
N SER A 116 18.06 4.23 9.96
CA SER A 116 19.44 3.73 9.78
C SER A 116 20.21 3.64 11.11
N VAL A 117 19.65 4.11 12.18
CA VAL A 117 20.22 3.97 13.53
C VAL A 117 19.93 2.56 14.00
N VAL A 118 20.95 1.78 14.24
CA VAL A 118 20.85 0.35 14.60
C VAL A 118 20.94 0.23 16.11
N ASP A 119 19.78 0.25 16.76
CA ASP A 119 19.64 -0.27 18.12
C ASP A 119 18.59 -1.39 18.06
N ASP A 120 18.98 -2.63 18.31
CA ASP A 120 18.26 -3.84 17.94
C ASP A 120 16.81 -3.93 18.48
N ASP A 121 16.48 -3.18 19.53
CA ASP A 121 15.19 -3.32 20.22
C ASP A 121 14.22 -2.14 20.02
N ALA A 122 14.67 -0.98 19.48
CA ALA A 122 13.86 0.23 19.43
C ALA A 122 13.72 0.87 18.03
N ASP A 123 14.46 0.41 17.02
CA ASP A 123 14.47 1.05 15.70
C ASP A 123 13.32 0.58 14.83
N GLY A 124 12.50 1.51 14.41
CA GLY A 124 11.36 1.27 13.54
C GLY A 124 11.27 2.26 12.39
N ALA A 125 10.30 2.05 11.53
CA ALA A 125 9.92 3.02 10.52
C ALA A 125 9.24 4.24 11.17
N PHE A 126 8.53 4.01 12.28
CA PHE A 126 7.94 5.07 13.11
C PHE A 126 7.70 4.56 14.53
N ALA A 127 7.75 5.50 15.48
CA ALA A 127 7.48 5.27 16.89
C ALA A 127 6.24 6.07 17.33
N ILE A 128 5.56 5.59 18.34
CA ILE A 128 4.40 6.26 18.94
C ILE A 128 4.56 6.28 20.45
N GLY A 129 4.41 7.46 21.02
CA GLY A 129 4.42 7.64 22.47
C GLY A 129 3.21 7.02 23.13
N GLY A 130 3.44 6.31 24.23
CA GLY A 130 2.41 5.66 25.03
C GLY A 130 1.68 6.62 25.99
N GLY A 131 0.81 6.07 26.82
CA GLY A 131 0.08 6.78 27.85
C GLY A 131 -1.25 7.40 27.42
N SER A 132 -1.65 7.22 26.17
CA SER A 132 -2.94 7.69 25.65
C SER A 132 -3.95 6.58 25.55
N GLN A 133 -5.21 6.88 25.89
CA GLN A 133 -6.30 5.90 25.74
C GLN A 133 -6.44 5.44 24.29
N TYR A 134 -6.22 6.37 23.34
CA TYR A 134 -6.15 6.08 21.91
C TYR A 134 -5.23 7.07 21.20
N THR A 135 -4.56 6.58 20.19
CA THR A 135 -3.68 7.38 19.32
C THR A 135 -3.77 6.85 17.90
N PRO A 136 -4.24 7.65 16.96
CA PRO A 136 -4.15 7.27 15.54
C PRO A 136 -2.69 7.35 15.08
N ALA A 137 -2.27 6.39 14.29
CA ALA A 137 -0.98 6.41 13.62
C ALA A 137 -1.16 6.28 12.11
N THR A 138 -0.36 7.00 11.36
CA THR A 138 -0.34 6.93 9.91
C THR A 138 1.08 6.80 9.41
N PHE A 139 1.26 6.11 8.31
CA PHE A 139 2.54 6.02 7.62
C PHE A 139 2.33 6.04 6.11
N SER A 140 3.38 6.40 5.40
CA SER A 140 3.44 6.36 3.93
C SER A 140 4.88 6.10 3.51
N PHE A 141 5.09 5.10 2.66
CA PHE A 141 6.40 4.71 2.15
C PHE A 141 6.30 4.36 0.68
N LEU A 142 7.16 4.95 -0.15
CA LEU A 142 7.26 4.65 -1.57
C LEU A 142 8.37 3.63 -1.81
N ASP A 143 7.99 2.40 -2.06
CA ASP A 143 8.89 1.28 -2.31
C ASP A 143 9.23 1.14 -3.81
N SER A 144 10.45 0.64 -4.07
CA SER A 144 10.91 0.23 -5.41
C SER A 144 11.28 -1.25 -5.38
N PRO A 145 10.32 -2.16 -5.52
CA PRO A 145 10.55 -3.59 -5.27
C PRO A 145 11.34 -4.29 -6.36
N ASN A 146 11.44 -3.70 -7.55
CA ASN A 146 12.17 -4.22 -8.71
C ASN A 146 11.79 -5.66 -9.11
N THR A 147 10.52 -6.00 -8.99
CA THR A 147 10.01 -7.34 -9.32
C THR A 147 8.58 -7.29 -9.86
N THR A 148 8.20 -8.30 -10.65
CA THR A 148 6.82 -8.58 -11.05
C THR A 148 6.21 -9.76 -10.31
N SER A 149 6.94 -10.33 -9.34
CA SER A 149 6.41 -11.35 -8.45
C SER A 149 5.41 -10.74 -7.45
N ALA A 150 4.49 -11.55 -6.95
CA ALA A 150 3.58 -11.13 -5.89
C ALA A 150 4.36 -10.68 -4.65
N ILE A 151 3.96 -9.54 -4.10
CA ILE A 151 4.53 -8.91 -2.92
C ILE A 151 3.48 -8.87 -1.83
N THR A 152 3.85 -9.23 -0.62
CA THR A 152 3.02 -9.03 0.56
C THR A 152 3.69 -8.00 1.47
N TYR A 153 3.00 -6.89 1.70
CA TYR A 153 3.38 -5.87 2.68
C TYR A 153 2.69 -6.13 4.00
N GLY A 154 3.39 -5.87 5.09
CA GLY A 154 2.87 -6.01 6.45
C GLY A 154 3.53 -5.04 7.41
N LEU A 155 3.12 -5.13 8.67
CA LEU A 155 3.70 -4.39 9.78
C LEU A 155 4.09 -5.35 10.90
N LYS A 156 5.23 -5.06 11.50
CA LYS A 156 5.59 -5.58 12.81
C LYS A 156 5.42 -4.49 13.86
N TRP A 157 5.05 -4.87 15.04
CA TRP A 157 4.96 -4.00 16.19
C TRP A 157 5.82 -4.49 17.34
N HIS A 158 6.24 -3.56 18.16
CA HIS A 158 7.03 -3.78 19.36
C HIS A 158 6.51 -2.86 20.46
N MET A 159 6.52 -3.34 21.72
CA MET A 159 6.14 -2.54 22.87
C MET A 159 7.26 -2.57 23.90
N HIS A 160 7.77 -1.39 24.27
CA HIS A 160 8.87 -1.28 25.24
C HIS A 160 8.41 -1.75 26.63
N SER A 161 7.25 -1.30 27.12
CA SER A 161 6.64 -1.78 28.36
C SER A 161 5.13 -1.58 28.36
N GLY A 162 4.40 -2.47 29.01
CA GLY A 162 2.94 -2.47 29.01
C GLY A 162 2.35 -3.21 27.82
N THR A 163 1.21 -2.77 27.33
CA THR A 163 0.49 -3.40 26.21
C THR A 163 0.01 -2.36 25.21
N MET A 164 0.25 -2.63 23.94
CA MET A 164 -0.34 -1.90 22.81
C MET A 164 -1.52 -2.68 22.25
N TYR A 165 -2.60 -1.99 21.97
CA TYR A 165 -3.84 -2.54 21.44
C TYR A 165 -4.13 -1.97 20.06
N LEU A 166 -4.58 -2.81 19.17
CA LEU A 166 -5.08 -2.40 17.85
C LEU A 166 -6.60 -2.39 17.87
N ASN A 167 -7.19 -1.34 17.32
CA ASN A 167 -8.63 -1.14 17.15
C ASN A 167 -9.44 -1.07 18.44
N ARG A 168 -8.81 -0.82 19.58
CA ARG A 168 -9.49 -0.53 20.84
C ARG A 168 -8.64 0.32 21.78
N THR A 169 -9.26 0.89 22.79
CA THR A 169 -8.59 1.54 23.93
C THR A 169 -7.99 0.53 24.89
N TRP A 170 -7.07 0.96 25.74
CA TRP A 170 -6.40 0.09 26.71
C TRP A 170 -7.32 -0.42 27.82
N ASP A 171 -8.32 0.37 28.22
CA ASP A 171 -9.25 0.09 29.32
C ASP A 171 -10.37 -0.91 28.96
N ASN A 172 -10.21 -1.63 27.88
CA ASN A 172 -11.17 -2.58 27.30
C ASN A 172 -12.50 -1.95 26.85
N GLY A 173 -12.43 -0.60 26.59
CA GLY A 173 -13.53 -0.16 26.60
C GLY A 173 -14.51 0.31 25.63
N TRP A 174 -14.82 1.44 25.80
CA TRP A 174 -15.94 2.12 25.21
C TRP A 174 -15.68 2.55 23.76
N PHE A 175 -14.41 2.59 23.35
CA PHE A 175 -14.04 3.10 22.01
C PHE A 175 -13.31 2.02 21.21
N HIS A 176 -13.91 1.67 20.08
CA HIS A 176 -13.32 0.80 19.08
C HIS A 176 -13.13 1.57 17.78
N GLY A 177 -12.08 1.25 17.08
CA GLY A 177 -11.77 1.80 15.76
C GLY A 177 -11.53 0.69 14.76
N ALA A 178 -11.06 1.10 13.61
CA ALA A 178 -10.60 0.20 12.57
C ALA A 178 -9.32 0.73 11.95
N SER A 179 -8.51 -0.17 11.45
CA SER A 179 -7.24 0.13 10.79
C SER A 179 -7.26 -0.35 9.35
N SER A 180 -6.50 0.30 8.50
CA SER A 180 -6.35 -0.10 7.11
C SER A 180 -4.93 0.08 6.62
N ILE A 181 -4.54 -0.77 5.68
CA ILE A 181 -3.30 -0.63 4.91
C ILE A 181 -3.61 -0.74 3.43
N THR A 182 -2.93 0.05 2.64
CA THR A 182 -3.16 0.17 1.20
C THR A 182 -1.84 0.09 0.46
N ALA A 183 -1.81 -0.68 -0.61
CA ALA A 183 -0.74 -0.70 -1.59
C ALA A 183 -1.26 -0.19 -2.94
N MET A 184 -0.57 0.80 -3.51
CA MET A 184 -0.91 1.40 -4.80
C MET A 184 0.26 1.26 -5.75
N GLU A 185 0.03 0.64 -6.91
CA GLU A 185 1.04 0.58 -7.96
C GLU A 185 1.06 1.86 -8.77
N ILE A 186 2.24 2.46 -8.87
CA ILE A 186 2.52 3.65 -9.66
C ILE A 186 3.36 3.22 -10.85
N LYS A 187 2.87 3.48 -12.05
CA LYS A 187 3.59 3.27 -13.29
C LYS A 187 4.75 4.25 -13.40
N VAL A 188 5.94 3.76 -13.72
CA VAL A 188 7.15 4.58 -14.02
C VAL A 188 7.50 4.49 -15.48
#